data_36b263d4d04e7118f6c5fb10263c1b5a
#
_entry.id   36b263d4d04e7118f6c5fb10263c1b5a
#
_cell.length_a   1.000
_cell.length_b   1.000
_cell.length_c   1.000
_cell.angle_alpha   90.00
_cell.angle_beta   90.00
_cell.angle_gamma   90.00
#
_symmetry.space_group_name_H-M   'P 1'
#
loop_
_entity.id
_entity.type
_entity.pdbx_description
1 polymer ?
#
loop_
_entity_poly.entity_id
_entity_poly.type
_entity_poly.pdbx_seq_one_letter_code
_entity_poly.pdbx_strand_id
1 'polypeptide(L)'
;CWSFLNGYKPGTKEVAGDGTGFKAGGYGMAADKLPAIPSVIPQHEVRNSLAYYNRLRGFYANHHLGGIIFESNTAVNSGENYNMTNRESPLALPPTDVNGYDHMVKNNLSLVTRSGSKHIVMVNRAKSEVSNNSFDGSEEVIETDFISLEEAELMRDRKPNGDLPDVNFGKLTTDAELRFWGMGCFATGEPTDLDFGWLKKPTIVVVGSKASVVGPEAASFTKMYVIVDGEETTEFDKNSIDLSDFSGVLEVKAVIEDANGNITKSIALKFKR
;
A
#
# COMPACT_ATOMS: atom_id res chain seq x y z
N CYS A 1 -6.70 9.28 -5.37
CA CYS A 1 -8.10 9.62 -5.01
C CYS A 1 -8.36 9.41 -3.53
N TRP A 2 -9.41 10.06 -2.97
CA TRP A 2 -9.88 9.82 -1.62
C TRP A 2 -11.32 9.35 -1.62
N SER A 3 -11.65 8.42 -0.71
CA SER A 3 -13.00 7.89 -0.55
C SER A 3 -13.26 7.62 0.93
N PHE A 4 -14.15 8.38 1.56
CA PHE A 4 -14.32 8.34 3.00
C PHE A 4 -15.77 8.51 3.43
N LEU A 5 -16.11 8.01 4.63
CA LEU A 5 -17.41 8.10 5.28
C LEU A 5 -18.58 7.55 4.47
N ASN A 6 -18.30 6.70 3.46
CA ASN A 6 -19.38 6.10 2.69
C ASN A 6 -20.22 5.15 3.57
N GLY A 7 -21.52 5.14 3.34
CA GLY A 7 -22.49 4.33 4.08
C GLY A 7 -23.03 4.99 5.33
N TYR A 8 -22.75 6.27 5.54
CA TYR A 8 -23.28 7.09 6.62
C TYR A 8 -24.05 8.29 6.07
N LYS A 9 -24.98 8.82 6.86
CA LYS A 9 -25.62 10.11 6.55
C LYS A 9 -24.59 11.24 6.66
N PRO A 10 -24.65 12.26 5.79
CA PRO A 10 -23.76 13.41 5.85
C PRO A 10 -23.66 14.02 7.25
N GLY A 11 -22.43 14.29 7.69
CA GLY A 11 -22.15 14.91 9.00
C GLY A 11 -22.42 14.04 10.22
N THR A 12 -22.73 12.75 10.04
CA THR A 12 -23.03 11.82 11.13
C THR A 12 -22.31 10.48 10.94
N LYS A 13 -22.41 9.61 11.94
CA LYS A 13 -22.04 8.17 11.81
C LYS A 13 -23.30 7.27 11.78
N GLU A 14 -24.48 7.86 11.49
CA GLU A 14 -25.72 7.10 11.31
C GLU A 14 -25.69 6.34 9.98
N VAL A 15 -25.97 5.06 10.04
CA VAL A 15 -25.92 4.16 8.87
C VAL A 15 -26.98 4.54 7.83
N ALA A 16 -26.55 4.67 6.58
CA ALA A 16 -27.41 5.03 5.45
C ALA A 16 -27.21 4.17 4.18
N GLY A 17 -26.34 3.16 4.22
CA GLY A 17 -26.10 2.29 3.07
C GLY A 17 -24.94 1.33 3.30
N ASP A 18 -24.51 0.59 2.26
CA ASP A 18 -23.44 -0.38 2.35
C ASP A 18 -22.09 0.26 2.70
N GLY A 19 -21.71 1.31 2.01
CA GLY A 19 -20.55 2.10 2.33
C GLY A 19 -19.22 1.43 2.00
N THR A 20 -18.97 1.26 0.72
CA THR A 20 -17.66 0.87 0.18
C THR A 20 -16.95 2.10 -0.37
N GLY A 21 -15.65 2.25 -0.05
CA GLY A 21 -14.83 3.32 -0.56
C GLY A 21 -14.49 3.12 -2.05
N PHE A 22 -13.63 2.16 -2.34
CA PHE A 22 -13.24 1.81 -3.71
C PHE A 22 -13.80 0.43 -4.07
N LYS A 23 -14.82 0.40 -4.89
CA LYS A 23 -15.40 -0.83 -5.44
C LYS A 23 -14.77 -1.09 -6.82
N ALA A 24 -13.65 -1.79 -6.85
CA ALA A 24 -12.75 -1.83 -8.00
C ALA A 24 -13.08 -2.92 -9.03
N GLY A 25 -13.91 -3.89 -8.68
CA GLY A 25 -14.06 -5.08 -9.50
C GLY A 25 -15.41 -5.23 -10.21
N GLY A 26 -15.51 -6.35 -10.90
CA GLY A 26 -16.68 -6.79 -11.64
C GLY A 26 -16.48 -8.22 -12.16
N TYR A 27 -17.30 -8.64 -13.11
CA TYR A 27 -17.32 -9.98 -13.72
C TYR A 27 -17.61 -11.17 -12.78
N GLY A 28 -17.78 -10.95 -11.49
CA GLY A 28 -18.18 -11.99 -10.53
C GLY A 28 -19.68 -12.04 -10.30
N MET A 29 -20.46 -11.59 -11.26
CA MET A 29 -21.92 -11.71 -11.24
C MET A 29 -22.36 -13.13 -11.63
N ALA A 30 -23.60 -13.48 -11.29
CA ALA A 30 -24.19 -14.72 -11.80
C ALA A 30 -24.17 -14.74 -13.35
N ALA A 31 -23.88 -15.90 -13.92
CA ALA A 31 -23.68 -16.05 -15.37
C ALA A 31 -24.86 -15.55 -16.23
N ASP A 32 -26.09 -15.66 -15.70
CA ASP A 32 -27.31 -15.18 -16.34
C ASP A 32 -27.40 -13.64 -16.44
N LYS A 33 -26.55 -12.92 -15.70
CA LYS A 33 -26.52 -11.45 -15.65
C LYS A 33 -25.35 -10.85 -16.43
N LEU A 34 -24.45 -11.67 -16.93
CA LEU A 34 -23.30 -11.23 -17.72
C LEU A 34 -23.61 -11.37 -19.21
N PRO A 35 -23.62 -10.29 -19.97
CA PRO A 35 -23.92 -10.36 -21.42
C PRO A 35 -22.84 -11.11 -22.18
N ALA A 36 -21.60 -11.00 -21.77
CA ALA A 36 -20.44 -11.77 -22.25
C ALA A 36 -19.27 -11.60 -21.28
N ILE A 37 -18.52 -12.67 -21.07
CA ILE A 37 -17.23 -12.62 -20.36
C ILE A 37 -16.14 -12.65 -21.43
N PRO A 38 -15.25 -11.63 -21.50
CA PRO A 38 -14.15 -11.65 -22.45
C PRO A 38 -13.21 -12.84 -22.15
N SER A 39 -12.57 -13.37 -23.19
CA SER A 39 -11.61 -14.48 -23.04
C SER A 39 -10.42 -14.10 -22.12
N VAL A 40 -10.07 -12.81 -22.10
CA VAL A 40 -9.11 -12.23 -21.16
C VAL A 40 -9.84 -11.14 -20.38
N ILE A 41 -10.02 -11.36 -19.08
CA ILE A 41 -10.62 -10.37 -18.20
C ILE A 41 -9.50 -9.38 -17.81
N PRO A 42 -9.67 -8.07 -18.07
CA PRO A 42 -8.63 -7.09 -17.76
C PRO A 42 -8.42 -7.01 -16.25
N GLN A 43 -7.18 -6.90 -15.82
CA GLN A 43 -6.82 -6.60 -14.45
C GLN A 43 -7.14 -5.14 -14.16
N HIS A 44 -7.78 -4.85 -13.03
CA HIS A 44 -8.05 -3.49 -12.60
C HIS A 44 -7.04 -3.04 -11.55
N GLU A 45 -6.79 -1.74 -11.50
CA GLU A 45 -5.80 -1.16 -10.60
C GLU A 45 -6.39 0.01 -9.80
N VAL A 46 -6.05 0.06 -8.51
CA VAL A 46 -6.24 1.25 -7.65
C VAL A 46 -4.93 1.49 -6.93
N ARG A 47 -4.32 2.65 -7.21
CA ARG A 47 -3.03 3.05 -6.65
C ARG A 47 -3.12 4.44 -6.01
N ASN A 48 -2.21 4.72 -5.07
CA ASN A 48 -2.02 6.04 -4.45
C ASN A 48 -3.35 6.67 -3.98
N SER A 49 -4.20 5.86 -3.36
CA SER A 49 -5.54 6.24 -2.96
C SER A 49 -5.75 6.07 -1.46
N LEU A 50 -6.60 6.93 -0.88
CA LEU A 50 -6.93 6.94 0.53
C LEU A 50 -8.38 6.50 0.76
N ALA A 51 -8.57 5.50 1.61
CA ALA A 51 -9.88 5.10 2.11
C ALA A 51 -9.94 5.34 3.62
N TYR A 52 -10.95 6.10 4.09
CA TYR A 52 -11.11 6.39 5.50
C TYR A 52 -12.53 6.15 5.98
N TYR A 53 -12.65 5.41 7.07
CA TYR A 53 -13.86 5.21 7.86
C TYR A 53 -15.10 4.87 7.03
N ASN A 54 -14.94 4.10 5.95
CA ASN A 54 -16.07 3.58 5.18
C ASN A 54 -16.79 2.49 6.00
N ARG A 55 -18.13 2.45 5.91
CA ARG A 55 -18.91 1.58 6.77
C ARG A 55 -18.54 0.10 6.64
N LEU A 56 -18.46 -0.40 5.42
CA LEU A 56 -18.11 -1.80 5.17
C LEU A 56 -16.67 -1.97 4.68
N ARG A 57 -16.26 -1.36 3.57
CA ARG A 57 -14.98 -1.66 2.94
C ARG A 57 -14.23 -0.40 2.54
N GLY A 58 -12.91 -0.40 2.74
CA GLY A 58 -12.04 0.62 2.18
C GLY A 58 -11.78 0.34 0.70
N PHE A 59 -11.10 -0.76 0.41
CA PHE A 59 -10.79 -1.25 -0.93
C PHE A 59 -11.40 -2.63 -1.12
N TYR A 60 -12.17 -2.80 -2.19
CA TYR A 60 -12.96 -4.00 -2.43
C TYR A 60 -12.74 -4.56 -3.84
N ALA A 61 -12.24 -5.77 -3.92
CA ALA A 61 -12.05 -6.48 -5.19
C ALA A 61 -13.37 -6.80 -5.90
N ASN A 62 -14.49 -6.82 -5.16
CA ASN A 62 -15.84 -6.98 -5.71
C ASN A 62 -15.97 -8.15 -6.69
N HIS A 63 -15.43 -9.30 -6.31
CA HIS A 63 -15.54 -10.55 -7.08
C HIS A 63 -14.92 -10.47 -8.49
N HIS A 64 -13.85 -9.69 -8.66
CA HIS A 64 -13.25 -9.49 -9.97
C HIS A 64 -12.40 -10.68 -10.38
N LEU A 65 -12.80 -11.37 -11.45
CA LEU A 65 -12.17 -12.60 -11.89
C LEU A 65 -10.82 -12.41 -12.61
N GLY A 66 -10.50 -11.19 -13.05
CA GLY A 66 -9.24 -10.86 -13.72
C GLY A 66 -8.11 -10.45 -12.77
N GLY A 67 -8.36 -10.54 -11.47
CA GLY A 67 -7.42 -10.01 -10.47
C GLY A 67 -7.50 -8.48 -10.30
N ILE A 68 -7.07 -8.01 -9.13
CA ILE A 68 -7.02 -6.58 -8.79
C ILE A 68 -5.62 -6.24 -8.31
N ILE A 69 -5.11 -5.09 -8.71
CA ILE A 69 -3.92 -4.48 -8.14
C ILE A 69 -4.35 -3.40 -7.15
N PHE A 70 -4.06 -3.60 -5.88
CA PHE A 70 -4.08 -2.56 -4.85
C PHE A 70 -2.65 -2.29 -4.43
N GLU A 71 -2.11 -1.16 -4.89
CA GLU A 71 -0.71 -0.80 -4.61
C GLU A 71 -0.59 0.62 -4.09
N SER A 72 0.26 0.79 -3.06
CA SER A 72 0.56 2.10 -2.46
C SER A 72 -0.70 2.86 -2.03
N ASN A 73 -1.66 2.16 -1.42
CA ASN A 73 -2.88 2.76 -0.89
C ASN A 73 -2.83 2.86 0.64
N THR A 74 -3.54 3.82 1.20
CA THR A 74 -3.74 3.94 2.65
C THR A 74 -5.21 3.68 2.99
N ALA A 75 -5.45 2.77 3.93
CA ALA A 75 -6.77 2.47 4.45
C ALA A 75 -6.80 2.66 5.97
N VAL A 76 -7.73 3.46 6.45
CA VAL A 76 -7.88 3.79 7.88
C VAL A 76 -9.28 3.50 8.34
N ASN A 77 -9.43 2.59 9.28
CA ASN A 77 -10.67 2.36 10.04
C ASN A 77 -11.95 2.11 9.23
N SER A 78 -11.86 1.61 8.00
CA SER A 78 -13.02 1.03 7.31
C SER A 78 -13.41 -0.30 7.96
N GLY A 79 -14.62 -0.81 7.79
CA GLY A 79 -15.01 -2.09 8.36
C GLY A 79 -14.04 -3.22 7.97
N GLU A 80 -13.69 -3.27 6.69
CA GLU A 80 -12.62 -4.09 6.13
C GLU A 80 -11.75 -3.15 5.29
N ASN A 81 -10.51 -2.90 5.71
CA ASN A 81 -9.66 -1.97 4.97
C ASN A 81 -9.39 -2.50 3.56
N TYR A 82 -9.10 -3.80 3.42
CA TYR A 82 -8.96 -4.47 2.13
C TYR A 82 -9.81 -5.75 2.13
N ASN A 83 -10.73 -5.86 1.19
CA ASN A 83 -11.52 -7.06 0.96
C ASN A 83 -11.24 -7.61 -0.44
N MET A 84 -10.69 -8.81 -0.50
CA MET A 84 -10.18 -9.45 -1.70
C MET A 84 -11.12 -10.55 -2.23
N THR A 85 -12.38 -10.54 -1.80
CA THR A 85 -13.35 -11.58 -2.19
C THR A 85 -13.44 -11.75 -3.70
N ASN A 86 -13.37 -13.00 -4.14
CA ASN A 86 -13.59 -13.41 -5.51
C ASN A 86 -14.76 -14.41 -5.62
N ARG A 87 -15.06 -14.86 -6.82
CA ARG A 87 -15.98 -15.97 -7.10
C ARG A 87 -15.21 -17.24 -7.43
N GLU A 88 -15.79 -18.37 -7.07
CA GLU A 88 -15.24 -19.68 -7.44
C GLU A 88 -15.13 -19.86 -8.96
N SER A 89 -16.15 -19.41 -9.65
CA SER A 89 -16.22 -19.45 -11.11
C SER A 89 -17.22 -18.42 -11.63
N PRO A 90 -17.02 -17.86 -12.84
CA PRO A 90 -18.02 -17.01 -13.48
C PRO A 90 -19.32 -17.76 -13.82
N LEU A 91 -19.25 -19.07 -13.88
CA LEU A 91 -20.40 -19.94 -14.26
C LEU A 91 -21.07 -20.62 -13.06
N ALA A 92 -20.58 -20.40 -11.83
CA ALA A 92 -21.17 -20.98 -10.65
C ALA A 92 -22.58 -20.44 -10.39
N LEU A 93 -23.54 -21.35 -10.21
CA LEU A 93 -24.91 -21.06 -9.83
C LEU A 93 -25.33 -21.98 -8.67
N PRO A 94 -25.63 -21.45 -7.49
CA PRO A 94 -25.52 -20.03 -7.10
C PRO A 94 -24.07 -19.52 -7.07
N PRO A 95 -23.85 -18.20 -7.18
CA PRO A 95 -22.52 -17.63 -7.05
C PRO A 95 -21.92 -17.92 -5.69
N THR A 96 -20.73 -18.50 -5.67
CA THR A 96 -20.02 -18.88 -4.42
C THR A 96 -18.83 -17.94 -4.19
N ASP A 97 -18.80 -17.30 -3.04
CA ASP A 97 -17.69 -16.45 -2.62
C ASP A 97 -16.51 -17.31 -2.15
N VAL A 98 -15.32 -16.96 -2.61
CA VAL A 98 -14.07 -17.60 -2.21
C VAL A 98 -13.02 -16.58 -1.84
N ASN A 99 -11.97 -17.03 -1.15
CA ASN A 99 -10.78 -16.22 -0.96
C ASN A 99 -10.17 -15.85 -2.31
N GLY A 100 -9.99 -14.56 -2.52
CA GLY A 100 -9.55 -13.99 -3.78
C GLY A 100 -8.19 -14.51 -4.25
N TYR A 101 -8.04 -14.64 -5.53
CA TYR A 101 -6.88 -15.15 -6.25
C TYR A 101 -6.49 -14.20 -7.40
N ASP A 102 -5.27 -14.34 -7.91
CA ASP A 102 -4.69 -13.53 -8.98
C ASP A 102 -4.64 -12.02 -8.66
N HIS A 103 -4.69 -11.68 -7.38
CA HIS A 103 -4.55 -10.31 -6.90
C HIS A 103 -3.10 -9.94 -6.64
N MET A 104 -2.79 -8.64 -6.75
CA MET A 104 -1.58 -8.03 -6.24
C MET A 104 -1.95 -7.00 -5.17
N VAL A 105 -1.50 -7.21 -3.94
CA VAL A 105 -1.71 -6.30 -2.80
C VAL A 105 -0.35 -5.94 -2.24
N LYS A 106 0.13 -4.73 -2.55
CA LYS A 106 1.54 -4.38 -2.35
C LYS A 106 1.74 -2.94 -1.88
N ASN A 107 2.70 -2.74 -1.00
CA ASN A 107 3.08 -1.41 -0.50
C ASN A 107 1.90 -0.63 0.15
N ASN A 108 0.91 -1.32 0.68
CA ASN A 108 -0.25 -0.67 1.27
C ASN A 108 -0.07 -0.42 2.76
N LEU A 109 -0.66 0.67 3.24
CA LEU A 109 -0.72 1.04 4.64
C LEU A 109 -2.14 0.79 5.17
N SER A 110 -2.24 0.23 6.37
CA SER A 110 -3.54 -0.07 7.00
C SER A 110 -3.51 0.21 8.49
N LEU A 111 -4.35 1.12 8.95
CA LEU A 111 -4.59 1.36 10.37
C LEU A 111 -5.95 0.79 10.77
N VAL A 112 -5.99 0.02 11.85
CA VAL A 112 -7.21 -0.55 12.43
C VAL A 112 -7.23 -0.29 13.94
N THR A 113 -7.97 0.73 14.35
CA THR A 113 -8.26 1.02 15.76
C THR A 113 -9.76 0.93 16.07
N ARG A 114 -10.59 1.00 15.03
CA ARG A 114 -12.05 0.84 15.15
C ARG A 114 -12.38 -0.61 15.47
N SER A 115 -13.18 -0.82 16.52
CA SER A 115 -13.63 -2.15 16.93
C SER A 115 -14.34 -2.90 15.80
N GLY A 116 -13.94 -4.16 15.58
CA GLY A 116 -14.48 -5.03 14.54
C GLY A 116 -13.90 -4.80 13.12
N SER A 117 -13.12 -3.76 12.90
CA SER A 117 -12.43 -3.55 11.63
C SER A 117 -11.33 -4.59 11.39
N LYS A 118 -10.97 -4.79 10.12
CA LYS A 118 -9.95 -5.76 9.69
C LYS A 118 -8.99 -5.11 8.69
N HIS A 119 -7.71 -5.49 8.75
CA HIS A 119 -6.71 -5.04 7.77
C HIS A 119 -7.02 -5.60 6.38
N ILE A 120 -7.04 -6.91 6.25
CA ILE A 120 -7.32 -7.60 5.00
C ILE A 120 -8.15 -8.86 5.27
N VAL A 121 -9.10 -9.13 4.40
CA VAL A 121 -9.94 -10.33 4.47
C VAL A 121 -10.09 -10.99 3.10
N MET A 122 -10.49 -12.25 3.12
CA MET A 122 -10.86 -13.03 1.92
C MET A 122 -9.74 -13.05 0.85
N VAL A 123 -8.49 -13.21 1.24
CA VAL A 123 -7.36 -13.35 0.33
C VAL A 123 -6.78 -14.76 0.37
N ASN A 124 -6.52 -15.33 -0.80
CA ASN A 124 -5.74 -16.56 -0.95
C ASN A 124 -4.27 -16.17 -1.23
N ARG A 125 -3.46 -16.14 -0.17
CA ARG A 125 -2.04 -15.74 -0.27
C ARG A 125 -1.19 -16.71 -1.10
N ALA A 126 -1.62 -17.95 -1.29
CA ALA A 126 -0.92 -18.91 -2.15
C ALA A 126 -1.16 -18.67 -3.65
N LYS A 127 -2.23 -17.93 -3.98
CA LYS A 127 -2.65 -17.64 -5.35
C LYS A 127 -2.71 -16.13 -5.64
N SER A 128 -2.12 -15.31 -4.79
CA SER A 128 -2.07 -13.84 -4.93
C SER A 128 -0.73 -13.33 -4.42
N GLU A 129 -0.21 -12.28 -5.03
CA GLU A 129 0.95 -11.57 -4.50
C GLU A 129 0.50 -10.62 -3.39
N VAL A 130 0.89 -10.91 -2.15
CA VAL A 130 0.62 -10.06 -0.98
C VAL A 130 1.95 -9.80 -0.31
N SER A 131 2.51 -8.60 -0.50
CA SER A 131 3.87 -8.31 -0.08
C SER A 131 4.07 -6.84 0.29
N ASN A 132 4.96 -6.61 1.25
CA ASN A 132 5.38 -5.29 1.69
C ASN A 132 4.20 -4.39 2.09
N ASN A 133 3.21 -4.94 2.80
CA ASN A 133 2.12 -4.16 3.39
C ASN A 133 2.34 -4.04 4.90
N SER A 134 1.84 -2.97 5.51
CA SER A 134 1.98 -2.76 6.96
C SER A 134 1.34 -3.85 7.83
N PHE A 135 0.52 -4.70 7.24
CA PHE A 135 -0.15 -5.83 7.90
C PHE A 135 0.46 -7.21 7.54
N ASP A 136 1.61 -7.25 6.90
CA ASP A 136 2.32 -8.50 6.55
C ASP A 136 3.47 -8.82 7.51
N GLY A 137 3.89 -7.83 8.30
CA GLY A 137 4.97 -7.94 9.29
C GLY A 137 4.48 -8.29 10.69
N SER A 138 5.43 -8.31 11.62
CA SER A 138 5.17 -8.44 13.07
C SER A 138 4.87 -7.09 13.74
N GLU A 139 5.15 -6.00 13.06
CA GLU A 139 4.99 -4.64 13.54
C GLU A 139 3.70 -4.04 12.96
N GLU A 140 2.84 -3.54 13.82
CA GLU A 140 1.57 -2.93 13.42
C GLU A 140 1.70 -1.42 13.39
N VAL A 141 1.00 -0.78 12.46
CA VAL A 141 0.83 0.67 12.40
C VAL A 141 -0.11 1.10 13.52
N ILE A 142 0.27 2.12 14.27
CA ILE A 142 -0.52 2.72 15.35
C ILE A 142 -0.83 4.19 15.06
N GLU A 143 -1.76 4.78 15.80
CA GLU A 143 -2.22 6.16 15.55
C GLU A 143 -1.09 7.20 15.62
N THR A 144 -0.14 7.01 16.53
CA THR A 144 1.00 7.92 16.70
C THR A 144 2.03 7.87 15.57
N ASP A 145 1.90 6.90 14.67
CA ASP A 145 2.72 6.82 13.46
C ASP A 145 2.31 7.85 12.41
N PHE A 146 1.15 8.45 12.56
CA PHE A 146 0.64 9.44 11.62
C PHE A 146 0.86 10.87 12.12
N ILE A 147 1.18 11.78 11.19
CA ILE A 147 1.28 13.21 11.48
C ILE A 147 -0.10 13.74 11.91
N SER A 148 -1.16 13.26 11.26
CA SER A 148 -2.53 13.61 11.58
C SER A 148 -3.50 12.52 11.16
N LEU A 149 -4.57 12.36 11.93
CA LEU A 149 -5.75 11.56 11.62
C LEU A 149 -7.03 12.40 11.80
N GLU A 150 -6.91 13.73 11.75
CA GLU A 150 -8.02 14.67 11.90
C GLU A 150 -8.94 14.64 10.68
N GLU A 151 -10.15 14.07 10.84
CA GLU A 151 -11.16 13.93 9.76
C GLU A 151 -11.46 15.27 9.06
N ALA A 152 -11.41 16.38 9.78
CA ALA A 152 -11.67 17.71 9.22
C ALA A 152 -10.71 18.10 8.08
N GLU A 153 -9.52 17.54 8.04
CA GLU A 153 -8.57 17.79 6.95
C GLU A 153 -9.09 17.25 5.61
N LEU A 154 -9.80 16.12 5.63
CA LEU A 154 -10.39 15.51 4.43
C LEU A 154 -11.59 16.29 3.88
N MET A 155 -12.18 17.18 4.71
CA MET A 155 -13.34 18.00 4.36
C MET A 155 -12.96 19.36 3.75
N ARG A 156 -11.66 19.64 3.60
CA ARG A 156 -11.19 20.90 2.99
C ARG A 156 -11.59 20.98 1.53
N ASP A 157 -11.84 22.18 1.05
CA ASP A 157 -12.13 22.44 -0.35
C ASP A 157 -10.96 22.03 -1.25
N ARG A 158 -11.28 21.64 -2.47
CA ARG A 158 -10.28 21.42 -3.51
C ARG A 158 -9.53 22.69 -3.83
N LYS A 159 -8.29 22.54 -4.30
CA LYS A 159 -7.51 23.66 -4.83
C LYS A 159 -8.21 24.28 -6.06
N PRO A 160 -7.93 25.56 -6.40
CA PRO A 160 -8.54 26.23 -7.55
C PRO A 160 -8.36 25.50 -8.89
N ASN A 161 -7.28 24.71 -9.04
CA ASN A 161 -7.01 23.88 -10.21
C ASN A 161 -7.77 22.53 -10.21
N GLY A 162 -8.57 22.25 -9.16
CA GLY A 162 -9.32 21.03 -9.00
C GLY A 162 -8.59 19.91 -8.25
N ASP A 163 -7.32 20.09 -7.91
CA ASP A 163 -6.56 19.11 -7.16
C ASP A 163 -7.09 18.94 -5.72
N LEU A 164 -6.75 17.81 -5.12
CA LEU A 164 -7.02 17.58 -3.70
C LEU A 164 -6.24 18.58 -2.84
N PRO A 165 -6.77 18.98 -1.67
CA PRO A 165 -6.06 19.87 -0.76
C PRO A 165 -4.82 19.20 -0.19
N ASP A 166 -3.83 20.01 0.19
CA ASP A 166 -2.69 19.50 0.94
C ASP A 166 -3.14 19.21 2.38
N VAL A 167 -2.91 17.99 2.82
CA VAL A 167 -3.29 17.52 4.16
C VAL A 167 -2.15 16.76 4.82
N ASN A 168 -2.18 16.66 6.13
CA ASN A 168 -1.31 15.77 6.89
C ASN A 168 -2.02 14.48 7.28
N PHE A 169 -3.34 14.40 7.06
CA PHE A 169 -4.11 13.19 7.32
C PHE A 169 -3.53 11.98 6.61
N GLY A 170 -3.23 10.93 7.35
CA GLY A 170 -2.76 9.66 6.80
C GLY A 170 -1.30 9.65 6.32
N LYS A 171 -0.56 10.75 6.47
CA LYS A 171 0.89 10.80 6.26
C LYS A 171 1.60 10.26 7.47
N LEU A 172 2.62 9.45 7.26
CA LEU A 172 3.46 8.94 8.33
C LEU A 172 4.39 10.02 8.88
N THR A 173 4.72 9.92 10.16
CA THR A 173 5.86 10.64 10.75
C THR A 173 7.16 10.12 10.12
N THR A 174 8.26 10.87 10.25
CA THR A 174 9.56 10.46 9.70
C THR A 174 10.00 9.09 10.23
N ASP A 175 9.86 8.85 11.53
CA ASP A 175 10.25 7.57 12.14
C ASP A 175 9.37 6.41 11.64
N ALA A 176 8.07 6.64 11.54
CA ALA A 176 7.14 5.64 11.00
C ALA A 176 7.38 5.40 9.49
N GLU A 177 7.75 6.43 8.73
CA GLU A 177 8.11 6.26 7.32
C GLU A 177 9.33 5.36 7.12
N LEU A 178 10.28 5.38 8.05
CA LEU A 178 11.41 4.45 8.03
C LEU A 178 10.99 3.00 8.31
N ARG A 179 10.05 2.79 9.24
CA ARG A 179 9.52 1.45 9.56
C ARG A 179 8.62 0.89 8.46
N PHE A 180 7.76 1.71 7.89
CA PHE A 180 6.79 1.35 6.85
C PHE A 180 7.19 1.92 5.49
N TRP A 181 8.43 1.70 5.13
CA TRP A 181 9.09 2.27 3.97
C TRP A 181 8.35 2.01 2.65
N GLY A 182 8.02 3.10 1.96
CA GLY A 182 7.36 3.04 0.65
C GLY A 182 5.92 2.56 0.69
N MET A 183 5.31 2.44 1.89
CA MET A 183 3.92 2.02 2.04
C MET A 183 2.97 3.22 2.11
N GLY A 184 1.78 3.05 1.54
CA GLY A 184 0.70 4.03 1.60
C GLY A 184 0.68 5.06 0.48
N CYS A 185 -0.43 5.78 0.40
CA CYS A 185 -0.72 6.69 -0.71
C CYS A 185 0.07 8.02 -0.68
N PHE A 186 0.71 8.31 0.43
CA PHE A 186 1.56 9.49 0.60
C PHE A 186 3.05 9.13 0.70
N ALA A 187 3.38 7.84 0.52
CA ALA A 187 4.78 7.45 0.48
C ALA A 187 5.51 8.24 -0.61
N THR A 188 6.59 8.89 -0.22
CA THR A 188 7.47 9.58 -1.16
C THR A 188 8.37 8.56 -1.84
N GLY A 189 7.83 7.83 -2.78
CA GLY A 189 8.52 6.88 -3.64
C GLY A 189 7.62 6.65 -4.83
N GLU A 190 8.17 6.71 -6.02
CA GLU A 190 7.44 6.55 -7.26
C GLU A 190 6.54 5.31 -7.25
N PRO A 191 5.31 5.40 -7.79
CA PRO A 191 4.55 4.23 -8.17
C PRO A 191 5.37 3.43 -9.18
N THR A 192 5.56 2.18 -8.90
CA THR A 192 6.57 1.33 -9.50
C THR A 192 6.39 0.96 -10.96
N ASP A 193 5.40 1.49 -11.65
CA ASP A 193 5.12 1.14 -13.06
C ASP A 193 4.55 2.27 -13.92
N LEU A 194 4.75 3.51 -13.56
CA LEU A 194 4.89 4.49 -14.61
C LEU A 194 6.31 4.33 -15.12
N ASP A 195 6.43 3.59 -16.19
CA ASP A 195 7.69 3.39 -16.89
C ASP A 195 8.17 4.74 -17.47
N PHE A 196 8.64 5.58 -16.58
CA PHE A 196 9.47 6.70 -16.94
C PHE A 196 10.89 6.19 -17.18
N GLY A 197 11.08 5.18 -17.95
CA GLY A 197 12.25 4.55 -18.60
C GLY A 197 13.67 4.88 -18.14
N TRP A 198 13.88 5.59 -17.06
CA TRP A 198 15.11 6.26 -16.72
C TRP A 198 15.56 6.19 -15.24
N LEU A 199 14.71 5.77 -14.30
CA LEU A 199 15.15 5.44 -12.93
C LEU A 199 14.86 3.98 -12.61
N LYS A 200 15.85 3.12 -12.81
CA LYS A 200 15.84 1.77 -12.21
C LYS A 200 15.88 1.95 -10.70
N LYS A 201 15.02 1.22 -9.98
CA LYS A 201 15.05 1.21 -8.50
C LYS A 201 16.45 0.84 -8.02
N PRO A 202 16.98 1.54 -7.00
CA PRO A 202 18.20 1.12 -6.39
C PRO A 202 18.01 -0.28 -5.79
N THR A 203 18.96 -1.15 -6.01
CA THR A 203 18.99 -2.50 -5.46
C THR A 203 20.11 -2.56 -4.42
N ILE A 204 19.81 -3.10 -3.25
CA ILE A 204 20.82 -3.34 -2.23
C ILE A 204 21.38 -4.75 -2.44
N VAL A 205 22.72 -4.84 -2.57
CA VAL A 205 23.44 -6.08 -2.68
C VAL A 205 24.36 -6.22 -1.47
N VAL A 206 24.32 -7.35 -0.79
CA VAL A 206 25.20 -7.66 0.34
C VAL A 206 26.18 -8.74 -0.08
N VAL A 207 27.47 -8.46 0.04
CA VAL A 207 28.55 -9.42 -0.19
C VAL A 207 29.45 -9.44 1.03
N GLY A 208 29.48 -10.55 1.74
CA GLY A 208 30.17 -10.65 3.04
C GLY A 208 29.56 -9.70 4.07
N SER A 209 30.35 -8.78 4.58
CA SER A 209 29.90 -7.73 5.52
C SER A 209 29.52 -6.43 4.81
N LYS A 210 29.65 -6.33 3.51
CA LYS A 210 29.47 -5.07 2.80
C LYS A 210 28.10 -5.02 2.12
N ALA A 211 27.26 -4.06 2.52
CA ALA A 211 26.06 -3.67 1.79
C ALA A 211 26.39 -2.53 0.81
N SER A 212 25.94 -2.65 -0.43
CA SER A 212 26.14 -1.64 -1.46
C SER A 212 24.86 -1.39 -2.22
N VAL A 213 24.64 -0.13 -2.60
CA VAL A 213 23.55 0.24 -3.50
C VAL A 213 24.04 0.09 -4.92
N VAL A 214 23.28 -0.70 -5.70
CA VAL A 214 23.45 -0.82 -7.15
C VAL A 214 22.24 -0.15 -7.78
N GLY A 215 22.48 0.87 -8.58
CA GLY A 215 21.40 1.66 -9.18
C GLY A 215 21.86 2.41 -10.42
N PRO A 216 21.05 3.29 -10.96
CA PRO A 216 21.40 4.06 -12.14
C PRO A 216 22.67 4.88 -11.93
N GLU A 217 23.49 4.97 -12.96
CA GLU A 217 24.80 5.62 -12.95
C GLU A 217 24.76 7.13 -12.66
N ALA A 218 23.56 7.74 -12.66
CA ALA A 218 23.34 9.16 -12.51
C ALA A 218 22.87 9.60 -11.11
N ALA A 219 23.05 8.77 -10.07
CA ALA A 219 22.72 9.19 -8.72
C ALA A 219 23.65 10.33 -8.28
N SER A 220 23.09 11.49 -7.96
CA SER A 220 23.84 12.63 -7.41
C SER A 220 24.07 12.52 -5.92
N PHE A 221 23.22 11.75 -5.24
CA PHE A 221 23.28 11.55 -3.80
C PHE A 221 22.69 10.18 -3.42
N THR A 222 23.25 9.55 -2.40
CA THR A 222 22.74 8.29 -1.85
C THR A 222 22.75 8.31 -0.34
N LYS A 223 21.62 7.99 0.27
CA LYS A 223 21.52 7.67 1.70
C LYS A 223 21.23 6.19 1.88
N MET A 224 21.89 5.56 2.84
CA MET A 224 21.58 4.21 3.29
C MET A 224 21.13 4.25 4.74
N TYR A 225 20.21 3.37 5.08
CA TYR A 225 19.69 3.22 6.42
C TYR A 225 19.87 1.77 6.86
N VAL A 226 20.38 1.58 8.07
CA VAL A 226 20.45 0.28 8.74
C VAL A 226 19.57 0.34 9.96
N ILE A 227 18.59 -0.55 10.03
CA ILE A 227 17.67 -0.69 11.15
C ILE A 227 17.97 -2.03 11.80
N VAL A 228 18.26 -2.02 13.11
CA VAL A 228 18.60 -3.21 13.88
C VAL A 228 17.40 -3.59 14.75
N ASP A 229 16.96 -4.83 14.63
CA ASP A 229 15.84 -5.42 15.39
C ASP A 229 14.55 -4.58 15.36
N GLY A 230 14.40 -3.71 14.35
CA GLY A 230 13.24 -2.85 14.18
C GLY A 230 13.25 -1.56 15.01
N GLU A 231 14.27 -1.33 15.84
CA GLU A 231 14.25 -0.25 16.85
C GLU A 231 15.26 0.86 16.56
N GLU A 232 16.50 0.50 16.26
CA GLU A 232 17.57 1.48 16.08
C GLU A 232 17.87 1.73 14.61
N THR A 233 17.80 2.98 14.17
CA THR A 233 18.09 3.39 12.80
C THR A 233 19.36 4.21 12.74
N THR A 234 20.33 3.76 11.94
CA THR A 234 21.53 4.51 11.60
C THR A 234 21.51 4.95 10.14
N GLU A 235 21.74 6.23 9.90
CA GLU A 235 21.78 6.83 8.56
C GLU A 235 23.22 7.04 8.08
N PHE A 236 23.46 6.77 6.81
CA PHE A 236 24.75 6.94 6.14
C PHE A 236 24.60 7.67 4.82
N ASP A 237 25.33 8.75 4.65
CA ASP A 237 25.45 9.47 3.36
C ASP A 237 26.46 8.77 2.44
N LYS A 238 26.15 7.53 2.05
CA LYS A 238 27.05 6.64 1.28
C LYS A 238 26.25 5.66 0.43
N ASN A 239 26.87 5.22 -0.65
CA ASN A 239 26.34 4.14 -1.49
C ASN A 239 26.84 2.73 -1.06
N SER A 240 27.65 2.63 0.00
CA SER A 240 28.16 1.38 0.52
C SER A 240 28.55 1.52 1.99
N ILE A 241 28.15 0.55 2.80
CA ILE A 241 28.42 0.50 4.25
C ILE A 241 28.98 -0.88 4.63
N ASP A 242 29.83 -0.91 5.67
CA ASP A 242 30.24 -2.14 6.30
C ASP A 242 29.26 -2.48 7.43
N LEU A 243 28.73 -3.67 7.40
CA LEU A 243 27.78 -4.17 8.39
C LEU A 243 28.46 -4.95 9.53
N SER A 244 29.79 -4.98 9.59
CA SER A 244 30.54 -5.78 10.58
C SER A 244 30.19 -5.41 12.02
N ASP A 245 29.85 -4.16 12.26
CA ASP A 245 29.54 -3.64 13.60
C ASP A 245 28.06 -3.84 14.01
N PHE A 246 27.24 -4.38 13.12
CA PHE A 246 25.83 -4.63 13.38
C PHE A 246 25.57 -6.14 13.59
N SER A 247 24.70 -6.47 14.54
CA SER A 247 24.24 -7.84 14.80
C SER A 247 22.74 -7.86 15.10
N GLY A 248 22.09 -9.00 14.86
CA GLY A 248 20.64 -9.14 15.04
C GLY A 248 19.90 -9.27 13.71
N VAL A 249 18.66 -8.85 13.68
CA VAL A 249 17.87 -8.75 12.44
C VAL A 249 18.12 -7.38 11.84
N LEU A 250 18.86 -7.36 10.73
CA LEU A 250 19.18 -6.13 10.01
C LEU A 250 18.18 -5.89 8.89
N GLU A 251 17.70 -4.67 8.77
CA GLU A 251 16.95 -4.19 7.64
C GLU A 251 17.71 -3.02 7.00
N VAL A 252 18.14 -3.20 5.76
CA VAL A 252 18.92 -2.20 5.02
C VAL A 252 18.04 -1.60 3.92
N LYS A 253 18.01 -0.28 3.87
CA LYS A 253 17.26 0.53 2.90
C LYS A 253 18.18 1.57 2.28
N ALA A 254 17.83 2.04 1.08
CA ALA A 254 18.56 3.12 0.42
C ALA A 254 17.63 4.11 -0.27
N VAL A 255 18.06 5.35 -0.30
CA VAL A 255 17.47 6.44 -1.08
C VAL A 255 18.51 6.95 -2.04
N ILE A 256 18.16 7.12 -3.28
CA ILE A 256 19.00 7.81 -4.27
C ILE A 256 18.26 9.03 -4.80
N GLU A 257 19.00 10.08 -5.08
CA GLU A 257 18.54 11.28 -5.77
C GLU A 257 19.30 11.40 -7.08
N ASP A 258 18.59 11.61 -8.18
CA ASP A 258 19.21 11.84 -9.48
C ASP A 258 19.67 13.28 -9.68
N ALA A 259 20.32 13.56 -10.80
CA ALA A 259 20.80 14.88 -11.14
C ALA A 259 19.68 15.94 -11.31
N ASN A 260 18.42 15.52 -11.41
CA ASN A 260 17.25 16.38 -11.55
C ASN A 260 16.51 16.57 -10.22
N GLY A 261 17.01 15.97 -9.12
CA GLY A 261 16.37 16.02 -7.81
C GLY A 261 15.26 15.01 -7.61
N ASN A 262 15.10 14.01 -8.50
CA ASN A 262 14.11 12.97 -8.30
C ASN A 262 14.63 11.94 -7.29
N ILE A 263 13.78 11.58 -6.33
CA ILE A 263 14.13 10.67 -5.26
C ILE A 263 13.52 9.29 -5.52
N THR A 264 14.34 8.26 -5.47
CA THR A 264 13.91 6.86 -5.57
C THR A 264 14.41 6.04 -4.40
N LYS A 265 13.56 5.14 -3.90
CA LYS A 265 13.83 4.30 -2.73
C LYS A 265 14.04 2.84 -3.14
N SER A 266 15.00 2.15 -2.48
CA SER A 266 15.19 0.71 -2.66
C SER A 266 14.06 -0.10 -2.02
N ILE A 267 13.94 -1.35 -2.43
CA ILE A 267 13.26 -2.35 -1.61
C ILE A 267 14.13 -2.60 -0.37
N ALA A 268 13.49 -2.75 0.79
CA ALA A 268 14.19 -3.12 2.02
C ALA A 268 14.78 -4.52 1.89
N LEU A 269 16.05 -4.68 2.23
CA LEU A 269 16.70 -5.98 2.36
C LEU A 269 16.77 -6.37 3.84
N LYS A 270 16.06 -7.42 4.22
CA LYS A 270 15.98 -7.91 5.61
C LYS A 270 16.69 -9.25 5.74
N PHE A 271 17.60 -9.37 6.70
CA PHE A 271 18.34 -10.61 6.97
C PHE A 271 18.85 -10.64 8.41
N LYS A 272 19.18 -11.84 8.88
CA LYS A 272 19.77 -12.04 10.21
C LYS A 272 21.29 -12.18 10.08
N ARG A 273 22.00 -11.46 10.92
CA ARG A 273 23.44 -11.52 11.02
C ARG A 273 23.90 -11.93 12.42
#